data_4361fc2543a3ba7ef4db3685e4776115
#
_entry.id   4361fc2543a3ba7ef4db3685e4776115
#
_cell.length_a   1.000
_cell.length_b   1.000
_cell.length_c   1.000
_cell.angle_alpha   90.00
_cell.angle_beta   90.00
_cell.angle_gamma   90.00
#
_symmetry.space_group_name_H-M   'P 1'
#
loop_
_entity.id
_entity.type
_entity.pdbx_description
1 polymer ?
#
loop_
_entity_poly.entity_id
_entity_poly.type
_entity_poly.pdbx_seq_one_letter_code
_entity_poly.pdbx_strand_id
1 'polypeptide(L)'
;KIILFIKGGVEYVIEGRSYRLEPYDIVLVNHHDIHQPKINPAMPYERIIVYLSPSFISSWSGEGYDLNACFLRAGEFGGGVLRIRGLKNSRMFQAIERLEEACRQNGYAEDLYRRLLFLEFMVHLNRAALNRHVEYVRPQPHNQKVLEIMEYIHSHLTGDISVDLLAEHFFISRYHMMRLFRQETGYTIGGYLNEK
;
A
#
# COMPACT_ATOMS: atom_id res chain seq x y z
N LYS A 1 5.31 -0.85 3.24
CA LYS A 1 4.56 -2.00 3.78
C LYS A 1 3.99 -2.82 2.64
N ILE A 2 4.06 -4.15 2.74
CA ILE A 2 3.46 -5.09 1.79
C ILE A 2 2.36 -5.87 2.50
N ILE A 3 1.22 -6.06 1.84
CA ILE A 3 0.11 -6.87 2.36
C ILE A 3 -0.23 -7.91 1.29
N LEU A 4 -0.18 -9.18 1.65
CA LEU A 4 -0.75 -10.25 0.84
C LEU A 4 -2.15 -10.54 1.38
N PHE A 5 -3.17 -10.26 0.60
CA PHE A 5 -4.56 -10.54 0.95
C PHE A 5 -4.87 -12.03 0.72
N ILE A 6 -5.33 -12.72 1.73
CA ILE A 6 -5.63 -14.16 1.65
C ILE A 6 -7.12 -14.39 1.39
N LYS A 7 -7.98 -13.85 2.25
CA LYS A 7 -9.44 -13.94 2.09
C LYS A 7 -10.19 -12.91 2.90
N GLY A 8 -11.41 -12.62 2.49
CA GLY A 8 -12.35 -11.75 3.20
C GLY A 8 -13.13 -10.86 2.26
N GLY A 9 -14.05 -10.09 2.82
CA GLY A 9 -14.72 -8.99 2.14
C GLY A 9 -14.07 -7.68 2.54
N VAL A 10 -13.19 -7.13 1.71
CA VAL A 10 -12.48 -5.90 2.02
C VAL A 10 -12.42 -4.97 0.81
N GLU A 11 -12.70 -3.72 1.07
CA GLU A 11 -12.38 -2.59 0.21
C GLU A 11 -11.17 -1.88 0.82
N TYR A 12 -10.09 -1.79 0.08
CA TYR A 12 -8.85 -1.18 0.57
C TYR A 12 -8.70 0.22 0.00
N VAL A 13 -8.66 1.23 0.86
CA VAL A 13 -8.50 2.63 0.44
C VAL A 13 -7.04 3.01 0.63
N ILE A 14 -6.41 3.54 -0.43
CA ILE A 14 -5.04 4.08 -0.42
C ILE A 14 -5.10 5.45 -1.08
N GLU A 15 -4.65 6.49 -0.38
CA GLU A 15 -4.65 7.87 -0.89
C GLU A 15 -6.01 8.26 -1.54
N GLY A 16 -7.12 7.97 -0.82
CA GLY A 16 -8.48 8.28 -1.26
C GLY A 16 -9.01 7.45 -2.43
N ARG A 17 -8.21 6.52 -2.96
CA ARG A 17 -8.58 5.60 -4.04
C ARG A 17 -8.96 4.25 -3.47
N SER A 18 -10.08 3.71 -3.91
CA SER A 18 -10.63 2.46 -3.42
C SER A 18 -10.32 1.28 -4.32
N TYR A 19 -9.95 0.17 -3.71
CA TYR A 19 -9.58 -1.08 -4.37
C TYR A 19 -10.41 -2.22 -3.78
N ARG A 20 -11.14 -2.92 -4.62
CA ARG A 20 -11.78 -4.17 -4.25
C ARG A 20 -10.77 -5.30 -4.42
N LEU A 21 -10.33 -5.85 -3.29
CA LEU A 21 -9.33 -6.93 -3.30
C LEU A 21 -9.96 -8.27 -3.64
N GLU A 22 -9.20 -9.07 -4.38
CA GLU A 22 -9.44 -10.50 -4.59
C GLU A 22 -8.38 -11.33 -3.86
N PRO A 23 -8.67 -12.59 -3.49
CA PRO A 23 -7.69 -13.45 -2.85
C PRO A 23 -6.35 -13.49 -3.61
N TYR A 24 -5.27 -13.33 -2.87
CA TYR A 24 -3.88 -13.27 -3.34
C TYR A 24 -3.48 -11.96 -4.05
N ASP A 25 -4.30 -10.91 -4.00
CA ASP A 25 -3.83 -9.57 -4.36
C ASP A 25 -2.73 -9.11 -3.40
N ILE A 26 -1.74 -8.43 -3.94
CA ILE A 26 -0.64 -7.82 -3.19
C ILE A 26 -0.86 -6.32 -3.13
N VAL A 27 -0.93 -5.78 -1.91
CA VAL A 27 -1.05 -4.34 -1.68
C VAL A 27 0.30 -3.79 -1.27
N LEU A 28 0.80 -2.83 -2.03
CA LEU A 28 2.01 -2.06 -1.78
C LEU A 28 1.63 -0.69 -1.24
N VAL A 29 2.08 -0.38 -0.04
CA VAL A 29 1.82 0.90 0.62
C VAL A 29 3.16 1.58 0.88
N ASN A 30 3.38 2.76 0.31
CA ASN A 30 4.58 3.55 0.52
C ASN A 30 4.61 4.13 1.95
N HIS A 31 5.74 4.73 2.32
CA HIS A 31 5.98 5.20 3.69
C HIS A 31 4.98 6.28 4.12
N HIS A 32 4.64 7.20 3.23
CA HIS A 32 3.75 8.33 3.51
C HIS A 32 2.32 8.13 3.00
N ASP A 33 1.98 6.95 2.42
CA ASP A 33 0.63 6.70 1.94
C ASP A 33 -0.31 6.43 3.10
N ILE A 34 -1.36 7.24 3.21
CA ILE A 34 -2.46 6.91 4.11
C ILE A 34 -3.29 5.77 3.50
N HIS A 35 -3.67 4.83 4.34
CA HIS A 35 -4.40 3.65 3.89
C HIS A 35 -5.33 3.12 4.97
N GLN A 36 -6.47 2.60 4.54
CA GLN A 36 -7.48 2.04 5.43
C GLN A 36 -8.19 0.83 4.79
N PRO A 37 -8.21 -0.34 5.46
CA PRO A 37 -9.10 -1.42 5.07
C PRO A 37 -10.51 -1.14 5.58
N LYS A 38 -11.51 -1.17 4.69
CA LYS A 38 -12.93 -1.20 5.03
C LYS A 38 -13.38 -2.66 5.01
N ILE A 39 -13.44 -3.26 6.17
CA ILE A 39 -13.68 -4.71 6.34
C ILE A 39 -15.16 -4.97 6.51
N ASN A 40 -15.70 -5.95 5.78
CA ASN A 40 -17.03 -6.49 6.05
C ASN A 40 -16.95 -7.41 7.29
N PRO A 41 -17.58 -7.04 8.41
CA PRO A 41 -17.49 -7.79 9.66
C PRO A 41 -18.17 -9.17 9.60
N ALA A 42 -19.00 -9.42 8.59
CA ALA A 42 -19.66 -10.71 8.41
C ALA A 42 -18.77 -11.79 7.77
N MET A 43 -17.56 -11.41 7.34
CA MET A 43 -16.62 -12.31 6.67
C MET A 43 -15.29 -12.36 7.41
N PRO A 44 -14.65 -13.54 7.53
CA PRO A 44 -13.30 -13.61 8.09
C PRO A 44 -12.34 -12.83 7.19
N TYR A 45 -11.42 -12.08 7.81
CA TYR A 45 -10.42 -11.29 7.09
C TYR A 45 -9.02 -11.79 7.44
N GLU A 46 -8.36 -12.41 6.47
CA GLU A 46 -7.00 -12.94 6.61
C GLU A 46 -6.04 -12.26 5.65
N ARG A 47 -4.87 -11.92 6.15
CA ARG A 47 -3.77 -11.31 5.40
C ARG A 47 -2.43 -11.60 6.03
N ILE A 48 -1.38 -11.57 5.23
CA ILE A 48 0.00 -11.49 5.70
C ILE A 48 0.48 -10.06 5.53
N ILE A 49 1.07 -9.46 6.57
CA ILE A 49 1.62 -8.12 6.53
C ILE A 49 3.13 -8.20 6.72
N VAL A 50 3.86 -7.54 5.83
CA VAL A 50 5.31 -7.36 5.94
C VAL A 50 5.60 -5.87 6.10
N TYR A 51 6.16 -5.48 7.24
CA TYR A 51 6.64 -4.14 7.49
C TYR A 51 8.10 -4.04 7.08
N LEU A 52 8.44 -3.04 6.30
CA LEU A 52 9.76 -2.83 5.74
C LEU A 52 10.35 -1.53 6.27
N SER A 53 11.59 -1.61 6.72
CA SER A 53 12.38 -0.41 6.98
C SER A 53 12.99 0.10 5.66
N PRO A 54 12.88 1.39 5.34
CA PRO A 54 13.55 1.98 4.17
C PRO A 54 15.06 1.72 4.17
N SER A 55 15.70 1.82 5.34
CA SER A 55 17.14 1.55 5.49
C SER A 55 17.51 0.11 5.19
N PHE A 56 16.66 -0.86 5.56
CA PHE A 56 16.86 -2.26 5.23
C PHE A 56 16.82 -2.47 3.71
N ILE A 57 15.79 -1.95 3.04
CA ILE A 57 15.67 -2.08 1.58
C ILE A 57 16.86 -1.46 0.86
N SER A 58 17.27 -0.24 1.26
CA SER A 58 18.41 0.46 0.66
C SER A 58 19.72 -0.29 0.85
N SER A 59 19.91 -0.99 1.98
CA SER A 59 21.15 -1.74 2.25
C SER A 59 21.34 -2.96 1.33
N TRP A 60 20.27 -3.42 0.68
CA TRP A 60 20.28 -4.56 -0.23
C TRP A 60 20.03 -4.16 -1.70
N SER A 61 19.95 -2.88 -2.01
CA SER A 61 19.94 -2.37 -3.38
C SER A 61 21.38 -2.18 -3.86
N GLY A 62 21.63 -2.36 -5.16
CA GLY A 62 22.96 -2.32 -5.73
C GLY A 62 22.99 -1.80 -7.17
N GLU A 63 24.17 -1.80 -7.78
CA GLU A 63 24.27 -1.43 -9.19
C GLU A 63 23.43 -2.36 -10.07
N GLY A 64 22.46 -1.80 -10.78
CA GLY A 64 21.58 -2.52 -11.70
C GLY A 64 20.31 -3.11 -11.11
N TYR A 65 20.05 -2.97 -9.81
CA TYR A 65 18.78 -3.35 -9.20
C TYR A 65 18.43 -2.51 -7.96
N ASP A 66 17.15 -2.24 -7.79
CA ASP A 66 16.60 -1.57 -6.62
C ASP A 66 15.40 -2.39 -6.09
N LEU A 67 15.50 -2.85 -4.85
CA LEU A 67 14.42 -3.61 -4.21
C LEU A 67 13.17 -2.75 -3.95
N ASN A 68 13.31 -1.43 -4.04
CA ASN A 68 12.18 -0.50 -3.91
C ASN A 68 11.42 -0.29 -5.24
N ALA A 69 11.91 -0.82 -6.36
CA ALA A 69 11.36 -0.57 -7.69
C ALA A 69 9.88 -0.95 -7.83
N CYS A 70 9.42 -2.01 -7.14
CA CYS A 70 8.00 -2.39 -7.14
C CYS A 70 7.10 -1.29 -6.56
N PHE A 71 7.55 -0.56 -5.53
CA PHE A 71 6.79 0.54 -4.94
C PHE A 71 6.77 1.77 -5.85
N LEU A 72 7.90 2.10 -6.47
CA LEU A 72 7.97 3.19 -7.44
C LEU A 72 7.04 2.91 -8.62
N ARG A 73 7.10 1.70 -9.15
CA ARG A 73 6.24 1.27 -10.26
C ARG A 73 4.76 1.30 -9.91
N ALA A 74 4.39 0.86 -8.71
CA ALA A 74 3.01 0.94 -8.23
C ALA A 74 2.49 2.38 -8.18
N GLY A 75 3.34 3.33 -7.75
CA GLY A 75 3.03 4.76 -7.73
C GLY A 75 2.71 5.33 -9.12
N GLU A 76 3.43 4.92 -10.16
CA GLU A 76 3.21 5.35 -11.56
C GLU A 76 1.81 4.97 -12.08
N PHE A 77 1.24 3.86 -11.61
CA PHE A 77 -0.11 3.40 -11.98
C PHE A 77 -1.22 3.95 -11.08
N GLY A 78 -0.88 4.90 -10.22
CA GLY A 78 -1.85 5.55 -9.34
C GLY A 78 -2.43 4.64 -8.26
N GLY A 79 -1.74 3.53 -7.95
CA GLY A 79 -2.19 2.63 -6.92
C GLY A 79 -1.29 1.44 -6.68
N GLY A 80 -1.31 0.96 -5.43
CA GLY A 80 -0.42 -0.08 -4.94
C GLY A 80 -1.00 -1.49 -4.94
N VAL A 81 -1.99 -1.84 -5.78
CA VAL A 81 -2.57 -3.19 -5.79
C VAL A 81 -2.19 -3.95 -7.05
N LEU A 82 -1.43 -5.04 -6.86
CA LEU A 82 -1.03 -5.95 -7.92
C LEU A 82 -1.86 -7.23 -7.87
N ARG A 83 -2.39 -7.63 -9.01
CA ARG A 83 -3.05 -8.91 -9.22
C ARG A 83 -2.19 -9.80 -10.12
N ILE A 84 -1.70 -10.89 -9.55
CA ILE A 84 -0.80 -11.81 -10.24
C ILE A 84 -1.52 -13.13 -10.44
N ARG A 85 -1.83 -13.44 -11.70
CA ARG A 85 -2.50 -14.70 -12.04
C ARG A 85 -1.63 -15.89 -11.63
N GLY A 86 -2.23 -16.84 -10.91
CA GLY A 86 -1.53 -18.04 -10.45
C GLY A 86 -0.51 -17.79 -9.33
N LEU A 87 -0.57 -16.68 -8.63
CA LEU A 87 0.35 -16.35 -7.52
C LEU A 87 0.53 -17.51 -6.55
N LYS A 88 -0.56 -18.16 -6.14
CA LYS A 88 -0.54 -19.29 -5.20
C LYS A 88 0.40 -20.44 -5.60
N ASN A 89 0.62 -20.64 -6.88
CA ASN A 89 1.50 -21.70 -7.41
C ASN A 89 2.88 -21.16 -7.82
N SER A 90 3.20 -19.92 -7.46
CA SER A 90 4.45 -19.26 -7.85
C SER A 90 5.56 -19.45 -6.81
N ARG A 91 6.81 -19.29 -7.22
CA ARG A 91 7.97 -19.23 -6.32
C ARG A 91 7.88 -18.08 -5.31
N MET A 92 7.25 -16.99 -5.70
CA MET A 92 7.01 -15.85 -4.80
C MET A 92 6.12 -16.25 -3.62
N PHE A 93 5.03 -16.97 -3.87
CA PHE A 93 4.14 -17.44 -2.80
C PHE A 93 4.83 -18.48 -1.92
N GLN A 94 5.58 -19.40 -2.51
CA GLN A 94 6.40 -20.38 -1.77
C GLN A 94 7.43 -19.70 -0.87
N ALA A 95 8.06 -18.61 -1.32
CA ALA A 95 8.99 -17.85 -0.49
C ALA A 95 8.30 -17.24 0.73
N ILE A 96 7.06 -16.73 0.58
CA ILE A 96 6.26 -16.20 1.70
C ILE A 96 5.88 -17.32 2.68
N GLU A 97 5.42 -18.47 2.19
CA GLU A 97 5.04 -19.60 3.06
C GLU A 97 6.24 -20.10 3.89
N ARG A 98 7.38 -20.23 3.25
CA ARG A 98 8.66 -20.60 3.93
C ARG A 98 9.09 -19.52 4.92
N LEU A 99 8.95 -18.25 4.61
CA LEU A 99 9.25 -17.15 5.51
C LEU A 99 8.31 -17.17 6.73
N GLU A 100 7.02 -17.39 6.52
CA GLU A 100 6.04 -17.51 7.60
C GLU A 100 6.37 -18.71 8.51
N GLU A 101 6.75 -19.84 7.94
CA GLU A 101 7.19 -21.01 8.71
C GLU A 101 8.48 -20.72 9.50
N ALA A 102 9.48 -20.12 8.87
CA ALA A 102 10.74 -19.75 9.52
C ALA A 102 10.52 -18.75 10.67
N CYS A 103 9.51 -17.88 10.61
CA CYS A 103 9.17 -17.00 11.71
C CYS A 103 8.61 -17.73 12.95
N ARG A 104 8.13 -18.97 12.80
CA ARG A 104 7.62 -19.80 13.90
C ARG A 104 8.66 -20.74 14.50
N GLN A 105 9.82 -20.87 13.84
CA GLN A 105 10.90 -21.76 14.24
C GLN A 105 12.06 -20.96 14.81
N ASN A 106 12.86 -21.64 15.66
CA ASN A 106 14.13 -21.13 16.14
C ASN A 106 15.19 -22.19 15.89
N GLY A 107 16.15 -21.88 15.01
CA GLY A 107 17.18 -22.81 14.60
C GLY A 107 18.54 -22.12 14.44
N TYR A 108 19.52 -22.87 13.94
CA TYR A 108 20.81 -22.32 13.61
C TYR A 108 20.72 -21.29 12.49
N ALA A 109 21.27 -20.08 12.72
CA ALA A 109 21.29 -18.97 11.76
C ALA A 109 19.90 -18.54 11.25
N GLU A 110 18.87 -18.68 12.06
CA GLU A 110 17.47 -18.46 11.69
C GLU A 110 17.21 -17.03 11.17
N ASP A 111 17.84 -16.01 11.80
CA ASP A 111 17.72 -14.63 11.34
C ASP A 111 18.30 -14.42 9.95
N LEU A 112 19.42 -15.09 9.63
CA LEU A 112 19.99 -15.07 8.29
C LEU A 112 19.05 -15.76 7.30
N TYR A 113 18.50 -16.92 7.68
CA TYR A 113 17.57 -17.67 6.83
C TYR A 113 16.29 -16.86 6.51
N ARG A 114 15.68 -16.22 7.51
CA ARG A 114 14.53 -15.30 7.32
C ARG A 114 14.86 -14.16 6.36
N ARG A 115 16.07 -13.56 6.49
CA ARG A 115 16.52 -12.50 5.57
C ARG A 115 16.66 -13.02 4.13
N LEU A 116 17.23 -14.18 3.94
CA LEU A 116 17.38 -14.79 2.61
C LEU A 116 16.02 -15.06 1.94
N LEU A 117 15.07 -15.64 2.68
CA LEU A 117 13.72 -15.89 2.20
C LEU A 117 12.97 -14.59 1.86
N PHE A 118 13.15 -13.57 2.70
CA PHE A 118 12.57 -12.26 2.44
C PHE A 118 13.18 -11.61 1.19
N LEU A 119 14.48 -11.69 0.98
CA LEU A 119 15.14 -11.18 -0.23
C LEU A 119 14.70 -11.95 -1.48
N GLU A 120 14.57 -13.27 -1.39
CA GLU A 120 13.99 -14.12 -2.46
C GLU A 120 12.59 -13.61 -2.84
N PHE A 121 11.73 -13.40 -1.85
CA PHE A 121 10.40 -12.84 -2.06
C PHE A 121 10.45 -11.47 -2.74
N MET A 122 11.30 -10.54 -2.27
CA MET A 122 11.43 -9.19 -2.84
C MET A 122 11.91 -9.22 -4.29
N VAL A 123 12.84 -10.12 -4.63
CA VAL A 123 13.29 -10.30 -6.01
C VAL A 123 12.14 -10.76 -6.91
N HIS A 124 11.35 -11.74 -6.46
CA HIS A 124 10.20 -12.23 -7.22
C HIS A 124 9.11 -11.16 -7.35
N LEU A 125 8.85 -10.39 -6.29
CA LEU A 125 7.89 -9.30 -6.30
C LEU A 125 8.29 -8.20 -7.30
N ASN A 126 9.56 -7.77 -7.28
CA ASN A 126 10.05 -6.77 -8.23
C ASN A 126 10.00 -7.29 -9.67
N ARG A 127 10.40 -8.53 -9.92
CA ARG A 127 10.27 -9.16 -11.25
C ARG A 127 8.83 -9.17 -11.74
N ALA A 128 7.88 -9.47 -10.88
CA ALA A 128 6.46 -9.45 -11.22
C ALA A 128 5.98 -8.01 -11.47
N ALA A 129 6.26 -7.07 -10.56
CA ALA A 129 5.82 -5.68 -10.65
C ALA A 129 6.37 -4.95 -11.88
N LEU A 130 7.61 -5.27 -12.29
CA LEU A 130 8.25 -4.70 -13.47
C LEU A 130 7.85 -5.40 -14.78
N ASN A 131 7.16 -6.54 -14.71
CA ASN A 131 6.70 -7.25 -15.89
C ASN A 131 5.53 -6.49 -16.52
N ARG A 132 5.57 -6.32 -17.85
CA ARG A 132 4.51 -5.64 -18.63
C ARG A 132 3.15 -6.37 -18.59
N HIS A 133 3.13 -7.63 -18.16
CA HIS A 133 1.92 -8.46 -18.09
C HIS A 133 1.29 -8.53 -16.70
N VAL A 134 1.84 -7.82 -15.69
CA VAL A 134 1.20 -7.73 -14.38
C VAL A 134 -0.02 -6.80 -14.47
N GLU A 135 -1.08 -7.19 -13.80
CA GLU A 135 -2.27 -6.38 -13.70
C GLU A 135 -2.19 -5.49 -12.45
N TYR A 136 -2.08 -4.17 -12.66
CA TYR A 136 -2.33 -3.20 -11.61
C TYR A 136 -3.84 -2.98 -11.53
N VAL A 137 -4.42 -3.30 -10.39
CA VAL A 137 -5.86 -3.15 -10.16
C VAL A 137 -6.22 -1.67 -10.26
N ARG A 138 -7.13 -1.35 -11.17
CA ARG A 138 -7.57 0.04 -11.32
C ARG A 138 -8.40 0.46 -10.12
N PRO A 139 -8.06 1.59 -9.49
CA PRO A 139 -8.86 2.12 -8.40
C PRO A 139 -10.22 2.58 -8.90
N GLN A 140 -11.22 2.44 -8.05
CA GLN A 140 -12.47 3.16 -8.19
C GLN A 140 -12.36 4.47 -7.41
N PRO A 141 -12.75 5.62 -7.98
CA PRO A 141 -12.82 6.85 -7.22
C PRO A 141 -13.86 6.65 -6.12
N HIS A 142 -13.42 6.65 -4.86
CA HIS A 142 -14.34 6.47 -3.73
C HIS A 142 -15.15 7.75 -3.51
N ASN A 143 -14.48 8.90 -3.52
CA ASN A 143 -15.09 10.21 -3.46
C ASN A 143 -14.24 11.20 -4.25
N GLN A 144 -14.77 11.63 -5.41
CA GLN A 144 -14.05 12.52 -6.32
C GLN A 144 -13.61 13.82 -5.62
N LYS A 145 -14.46 14.38 -4.76
CA LYS A 145 -14.16 15.62 -4.04
C LYS A 145 -12.97 15.47 -3.07
N VAL A 146 -12.88 14.30 -2.39
CA VAL A 146 -11.75 14.03 -1.49
C VAL A 146 -10.48 13.83 -2.29
N LEU A 147 -10.53 13.16 -3.44
CA LEU A 147 -9.37 13.03 -4.33
C LEU A 147 -8.86 14.40 -4.78
N GLU A 148 -9.75 15.29 -5.23
CA GLU A 148 -9.39 16.65 -5.63
C GLU A 148 -8.73 17.42 -4.48
N ILE A 149 -9.26 17.29 -3.26
CA ILE A 149 -8.67 17.92 -2.06
C ILE A 149 -7.26 17.38 -1.79
N MET A 150 -7.07 16.05 -1.89
CA MET A 150 -5.77 15.42 -1.68
C MET A 150 -4.76 15.82 -2.77
N GLU A 151 -5.16 15.85 -4.02
CA GLU A 151 -4.33 16.32 -5.15
C GLU A 151 -3.94 17.80 -4.99
N TYR A 152 -4.86 18.63 -4.54
CA TYR A 152 -4.57 20.03 -4.23
C TYR A 152 -3.54 20.15 -3.10
N ILE A 153 -3.72 19.39 -2.01
CA ILE A 153 -2.75 19.35 -0.89
C ILE A 153 -1.37 18.92 -1.41
N HIS A 154 -1.30 17.84 -2.19
CA HIS A 154 -0.04 17.34 -2.75
C HIS A 154 0.69 18.38 -3.63
N SER A 155 -0.04 19.14 -4.42
CA SER A 155 0.55 20.15 -5.31
C SER A 155 0.97 21.42 -4.58
N HIS A 156 0.57 21.62 -3.31
CA HIS A 156 0.82 22.83 -2.53
C HIS A 156 1.52 22.58 -1.19
N LEU A 157 2.15 21.39 -1.01
CA LEU A 157 2.82 21.01 0.27
C LEU A 157 3.88 22.00 0.76
N THR A 158 4.45 22.80 -0.12
CA THR A 158 5.44 23.83 0.24
C THR A 158 4.80 25.16 0.69
N GLY A 159 3.48 25.29 0.64
CA GLY A 159 2.73 26.49 0.99
C GLY A 159 1.97 26.35 2.31
N ASP A 160 1.41 27.46 2.77
CA ASP A 160 0.55 27.50 3.95
C ASP A 160 -0.84 26.92 3.61
N ILE A 161 -1.04 25.64 3.90
CA ILE A 161 -2.33 24.97 3.70
C ILE A 161 -3.10 24.99 5.02
N SER A 162 -4.28 25.58 5.01
CA SER A 162 -5.21 25.54 6.13
C SER A 162 -6.56 24.93 5.73
N VAL A 163 -7.31 24.42 6.71
CA VAL A 163 -8.66 23.91 6.46
C VAL A 163 -9.59 24.98 5.90
N ASP A 164 -9.38 26.23 6.35
CA ASP A 164 -10.20 27.37 5.91
C ASP A 164 -9.92 27.70 4.44
N LEU A 165 -8.66 27.73 4.04
CA LEU A 165 -8.26 27.92 2.64
C LEU A 165 -8.80 26.82 1.73
N LEU A 166 -8.72 25.56 2.16
CA LEU A 166 -9.28 24.44 1.42
C LEU A 166 -10.83 24.55 1.30
N ALA A 167 -11.49 24.90 2.40
CA ALA A 167 -12.95 25.06 2.44
C ALA A 167 -13.42 26.17 1.47
N GLU A 168 -12.71 27.29 1.42
CA GLU A 168 -12.96 28.38 0.48
C GLU A 168 -12.70 27.93 -0.97
N HIS A 169 -11.52 27.32 -1.23
CA HIS A 169 -11.15 26.86 -2.57
C HIS A 169 -12.14 25.87 -3.16
N PHE A 170 -12.65 24.93 -2.35
CA PHE A 170 -13.58 23.89 -2.79
C PHE A 170 -15.06 24.25 -2.62
N PHE A 171 -15.37 25.45 -2.18
CA PHE A 171 -16.74 25.97 -1.97
C PHE A 171 -17.59 25.08 -1.05
N ILE A 172 -17.01 24.58 0.01
CA ILE A 172 -17.70 23.76 1.03
C ILE A 172 -17.42 24.30 2.43
N SER A 173 -18.36 24.09 3.37
CA SER A 173 -18.12 24.54 4.74
C SER A 173 -16.98 23.77 5.40
N ARG A 174 -16.21 24.45 6.26
CA ARG A 174 -15.12 23.87 7.05
C ARG A 174 -15.55 22.58 7.75
N TYR A 175 -16.72 22.59 8.39
CA TYR A 175 -17.24 21.42 9.11
C TYR A 175 -17.51 20.24 8.17
N HIS A 176 -18.14 20.52 7.02
CA HIS A 176 -18.41 19.48 6.02
C HIS A 176 -17.12 18.90 5.44
N MET A 177 -16.15 19.76 5.12
CA MET A 177 -14.84 19.31 4.64
C MET A 177 -14.12 18.39 5.63
N MET A 178 -13.99 18.80 6.90
CA MET A 178 -13.34 18.00 7.91
C MET A 178 -14.03 16.64 8.12
N ARG A 179 -15.37 16.63 8.15
CA ARG A 179 -16.17 15.42 8.31
C ARG A 179 -15.99 14.49 7.11
N LEU A 180 -16.14 15.02 5.90
CA LEU A 180 -16.02 14.29 4.65
C LEU A 180 -14.63 13.66 4.52
N PHE A 181 -13.58 14.46 4.70
CA PHE A 181 -12.21 13.99 4.59
C PHE A 181 -11.92 12.88 5.59
N ARG A 182 -12.31 13.05 6.86
CA ARG A 182 -12.11 12.02 7.88
C ARG A 182 -12.93 10.75 7.63
N GLN A 183 -14.16 10.88 7.15
CA GLN A 183 -15.02 9.73 6.83
C GLN A 183 -14.42 8.88 5.70
N GLU A 184 -13.86 9.53 4.69
CA GLU A 184 -13.34 8.87 3.49
C GLU A 184 -11.90 8.34 3.66
N THR A 185 -11.06 9.06 4.42
CA THR A 185 -9.63 8.73 4.54
C THR A 185 -9.27 8.09 5.89
N GLY A 186 -10.10 8.26 6.91
CA GLY A 186 -9.80 7.90 8.30
C GLY A 186 -8.93 8.91 9.04
N TYR A 187 -8.40 9.94 8.37
CA TYR A 187 -7.51 10.96 8.91
C TYR A 187 -8.18 12.33 9.00
N THR A 188 -7.75 13.16 9.95
CA THR A 188 -8.06 14.59 9.89
C THR A 188 -7.16 15.24 8.83
N ILE A 189 -7.59 16.37 8.26
CA ILE A 189 -6.76 17.12 7.28
C ILE A 189 -5.42 17.52 7.93
N GLY A 190 -5.43 18.02 9.18
CA GLY A 190 -4.20 18.35 9.89
C GLY A 190 -3.29 17.14 10.13
N GLY A 191 -3.86 15.99 10.50
CA GLY A 191 -3.12 14.74 10.62
C GLY A 191 -2.52 14.28 9.28
N TYR A 192 -3.27 14.45 8.20
CA TYR A 192 -2.80 14.13 6.85
C TYR A 192 -1.62 15.03 6.41
N LEU A 193 -1.72 16.33 6.67
CA LEU A 193 -0.64 17.29 6.39
C LEU A 193 0.65 16.97 7.15
N ASN A 194 0.54 16.47 8.38
CA ASN A 194 1.71 16.09 9.18
C ASN A 194 2.39 14.80 8.69
N GLU A 195 1.67 13.93 7.97
CA GLU A 195 2.22 12.70 7.38
C GLU A 195 2.92 12.96 6.03
N LYS A 196 2.68 14.10 5.40
CA LYS A 196 3.22 14.47 4.09
C LYS A 196 4.39 15.42 4.18
#